data_66dad1abe05768093aa4085d27f705ff
#
_entry.id   66dad1abe05768093aa4085d27f705ff
#
_cell.length_a   1.000
_cell.length_b   1.000
_cell.length_c   1.000
_cell.angle_alpha   90.00
_cell.angle_beta   90.00
_cell.angle_gamma   90.00
#
_symmetry.space_group_name_H-M   'P 1'
#
loop_
_entity.id
_entity.type
_entity.pdbx_description
1 polymer ?
#
loop_
_entity_poly.entity_id
_entity_poly.type
_entity_poly.pdbx_seq_one_letter_code
_entity_poly.pdbx_strand_id
1 'polypeptide(L)'
;MRKIILSISVILLMCTCGGQTQKPTQENDSATASVEKTEAKNASAKSIPNFVTRVYDKVNEVMSKQVVNTSVLDSAFFALSYKDLYKKVLKAEEGKSFDEMCFIEYMPFTQGLITPITITDIKANMLTDNTAEVFYEMKDKEDVVKMWWHLVYDNGEWCIDDWKNDPDAENSMGDRMREYLEKNKE
;
A
#
# COMPACT_ATOMS: atom_id res chain seq x y z
N MET A 1 -21.40 -10.16 37.30
CA MET A 1 -20.16 -10.93 37.43
C MET A 1 -20.40 -12.32 36.82
N ARG A 2 -19.93 -12.57 35.62
CA ARG A 2 -19.87 -13.91 35.01
C ARG A 2 -18.50 -14.03 34.34
N LYS A 3 -17.63 -14.85 34.88
CA LYS A 3 -16.31 -15.20 34.39
C LYS A 3 -16.49 -16.26 33.30
N ILE A 4 -15.99 -15.97 32.08
CA ILE A 4 -15.89 -16.95 30.99
C ILE A 4 -14.44 -17.42 30.98
N ILE A 5 -14.24 -18.69 31.25
CA ILE A 5 -12.95 -19.38 31.19
C ILE A 5 -12.85 -19.96 29.78
N LEU A 6 -11.85 -19.48 29.00
CA LEU A 6 -11.52 -20.06 27.70
C LEU A 6 -10.44 -21.14 27.90
N SER A 7 -10.80 -22.39 27.62
CA SER A 7 -9.89 -23.53 27.60
C SER A 7 -9.10 -23.53 26.28
N ILE A 8 -7.77 -23.49 26.38
CA ILE A 8 -6.85 -23.70 25.27
C ILE A 8 -6.49 -25.19 25.24
N SER A 9 -6.94 -25.91 24.21
CA SER A 9 -6.52 -27.28 23.94
C SER A 9 -5.26 -27.28 23.05
N VAL A 10 -4.15 -27.71 23.64
CA VAL A 10 -2.90 -27.98 22.91
C VAL A 10 -2.95 -29.44 22.44
N ILE A 11 -2.93 -29.64 21.14
CA ILE A 11 -2.78 -30.97 20.53
C ILE A 11 -1.29 -31.17 20.17
N LEU A 12 -0.67 -32.05 20.92
CA LEU A 12 0.71 -32.52 20.67
C LEU A 12 0.63 -33.75 19.75
N LEU A 13 1.12 -33.66 18.52
CA LEU A 13 1.34 -34.81 17.66
C LEU A 13 2.78 -35.29 17.80
N MET A 14 2.94 -36.45 18.41
CA MET A 14 4.19 -37.19 18.46
C MET A 14 4.31 -38.08 17.22
N CYS A 15 5.30 -37.87 16.36
CA CYS A 15 5.72 -38.82 15.34
C CYS A 15 6.86 -39.66 15.86
N THR A 16 6.60 -40.99 15.99
CA THR A 16 7.55 -42.02 16.37
C THR A 16 8.43 -42.42 15.18
N CYS A 17 9.75 -42.43 15.39
CA CYS A 17 10.72 -43.06 14.50
C CYS A 17 10.68 -44.60 14.62
N GLY A 18 10.65 -45.27 13.45
CA GLY A 18 10.95 -46.70 13.34
C GLY A 18 12.06 -46.89 12.31
N GLY A 19 13.26 -47.29 12.78
CA GLY A 19 14.38 -47.54 11.91
C GLY A 19 14.36 -48.95 11.30
N GLN A 20 14.87 -49.11 10.07
CA GLN A 20 15.48 -50.32 9.61
C GLN A 20 16.61 -50.05 8.60
N THR A 21 17.74 -50.60 8.89
CA THR A 21 18.97 -50.66 8.11
C THR A 21 18.88 -51.61 6.95
N GLN A 22 19.27 -51.19 5.74
CA GLN A 22 19.94 -52.02 4.73
C GLN A 22 20.68 -51.18 3.69
N LYS A 23 21.92 -51.53 3.41
CA LYS A 23 22.86 -51.00 2.40
C LYS A 23 23.15 -52.14 1.43
N PRO A 24 23.82 -51.96 0.28
CA PRO A 24 23.75 -50.93 -0.76
C PRO A 24 23.51 -51.52 -2.16
N THR A 25 23.07 -50.73 -3.14
CA THR A 25 23.47 -50.92 -4.54
C THR A 25 23.37 -49.58 -5.25
N GLN A 26 24.49 -49.21 -5.93
CA GLN A 26 24.60 -48.04 -6.79
C GLN A 26 23.68 -48.22 -8.02
N GLU A 27 22.92 -47.20 -8.35
CA GLU A 27 22.62 -46.86 -9.73
C GLU A 27 22.40 -45.35 -9.84
N ASN A 28 23.13 -44.78 -10.77
CA ASN A 28 23.12 -43.40 -11.18
C ASN A 28 21.78 -43.11 -11.87
N ASP A 29 20.96 -42.20 -11.29
CA ASP A 29 19.98 -41.50 -12.08
C ASP A 29 19.97 -40.05 -11.64
N SER A 30 20.43 -39.22 -12.56
CA SER A 30 20.49 -37.78 -12.51
C SER A 30 19.05 -37.23 -12.58
N ALA A 31 18.38 -37.20 -11.43
CA ALA A 31 17.14 -36.45 -11.30
C ALA A 31 17.49 -34.98 -11.20
N THR A 32 17.48 -34.28 -12.31
CA THR A 32 17.48 -32.82 -12.40
C THR A 32 16.23 -32.33 -11.68
N ALA A 33 16.40 -31.98 -10.42
CA ALA A 33 15.40 -31.18 -9.70
C ALA A 33 15.31 -29.84 -10.43
N SER A 34 14.29 -29.69 -11.27
CA SER A 34 13.88 -28.40 -11.79
C SER A 34 13.44 -27.56 -10.58
N VAL A 35 14.37 -26.75 -10.07
CA VAL A 35 14.04 -25.65 -9.21
C VAL A 35 13.19 -24.73 -10.07
N GLU A 36 11.89 -24.77 -9.82
CA GLU A 36 10.93 -23.81 -10.35
C GLU A 36 11.38 -22.44 -9.83
N LYS A 37 12.14 -21.75 -10.71
CA LYS A 37 12.58 -20.39 -10.49
C LYS A 37 11.31 -19.56 -10.54
N THR A 38 10.74 -19.27 -9.37
CA THR A 38 9.67 -18.28 -9.24
C THR A 38 10.22 -17.02 -9.88
N GLU A 39 9.76 -16.70 -11.09
CA GLU A 39 10.12 -15.46 -11.76
C GLU A 39 9.71 -14.34 -10.80
N ALA A 40 10.69 -13.66 -10.23
CA ALA A 40 10.45 -12.44 -9.49
C ALA A 40 9.73 -11.51 -10.46
N LYS A 41 8.48 -11.16 -10.17
CA LYS A 41 7.73 -10.18 -10.94
C LYS A 41 8.52 -8.89 -10.87
N ASN A 42 9.23 -8.56 -11.94
CA ASN A 42 9.96 -7.31 -12.03
C ASN A 42 8.98 -6.15 -12.14
N ALA A 43 9.29 -5.05 -11.47
CA ALA A 43 8.57 -3.80 -11.63
C ALA A 43 8.56 -3.39 -13.12
N SER A 44 7.43 -2.92 -13.61
CA SER A 44 7.29 -2.50 -15.00
C SER A 44 6.39 -1.27 -15.10
N ALA A 45 6.83 -0.25 -15.81
CA ALA A 45 6.01 0.92 -16.12
C ALA A 45 4.67 0.54 -16.78
N LYS A 46 4.62 -0.56 -17.53
CA LYS A 46 3.40 -1.06 -18.18
C LYS A 46 2.32 -1.52 -17.19
N SER A 47 2.68 -1.88 -15.97
CA SER A 47 1.74 -2.30 -14.93
C SER A 47 1.16 -1.14 -14.12
N ILE A 48 1.76 0.06 -14.20
CA ILE A 48 1.34 1.22 -13.41
C ILE A 48 -0.06 1.73 -13.80
N PRO A 49 -0.45 1.85 -15.09
CA PRO A 49 -1.82 2.23 -15.43
C PRO A 49 -2.88 1.31 -14.83
N ASN A 50 -2.62 -0.01 -14.86
CA ASN A 50 -3.53 -0.98 -14.24
C ASN A 50 -3.58 -0.83 -12.71
N PHE A 51 -2.46 -0.49 -12.07
CA PHE A 51 -2.44 -0.18 -10.64
C PHE A 51 -3.30 1.05 -10.33
N VAL A 52 -3.13 2.16 -11.04
CA VAL A 52 -3.92 3.39 -10.85
C VAL A 52 -5.41 3.11 -11.04
N THR A 53 -5.78 2.41 -12.11
CA THR A 53 -7.18 2.01 -12.37
C THR A 53 -7.74 1.18 -11.20
N ARG A 54 -7.02 0.16 -10.74
CA ARG A 54 -7.43 -0.68 -9.61
C ARG A 54 -7.64 0.11 -8.32
N VAL A 55 -6.81 1.11 -8.05
CA VAL A 55 -6.99 2.02 -6.91
C VAL A 55 -8.33 2.73 -7.02
N TYR A 56 -8.64 3.32 -8.17
CA TYR A 56 -9.87 4.10 -8.32
C TYR A 56 -11.13 3.25 -8.47
N ASP A 57 -11.04 2.04 -9.00
CA ASP A 57 -12.13 1.07 -8.91
C ASP A 57 -12.49 0.81 -7.43
N LYS A 58 -11.46 0.64 -6.59
CA LYS A 58 -11.68 0.44 -5.15
C LYS A 58 -12.16 1.70 -4.44
N VAL A 59 -11.66 2.88 -4.79
CA VAL A 59 -12.16 4.17 -4.29
C VAL A 59 -13.64 4.32 -4.59
N ASN A 60 -14.04 4.14 -5.84
CA ASN A 60 -15.44 4.24 -6.25
C ASN A 60 -16.33 3.21 -5.54
N GLU A 61 -15.84 1.97 -5.35
CA GLU A 61 -16.55 0.94 -4.57
C GLU A 61 -16.76 1.38 -3.12
N VAL A 62 -15.70 1.85 -2.45
CA VAL A 62 -15.77 2.24 -1.03
C VAL A 62 -16.65 3.47 -0.86
N MET A 63 -16.47 4.48 -1.70
CA MET A 63 -17.21 5.74 -1.61
C MET A 63 -18.69 5.60 -2.01
N SER A 64 -19.07 4.57 -2.77
CA SER A 64 -20.47 4.28 -3.08
C SER A 64 -21.26 3.74 -1.88
N LYS A 65 -20.60 3.32 -0.80
CA LYS A 65 -21.23 2.78 0.41
C LYS A 65 -21.66 3.93 1.33
N GLN A 66 -22.79 3.80 1.97
CA GLN A 66 -23.32 4.82 2.89
C GLN A 66 -22.43 5.07 4.11
N VAL A 67 -21.67 4.05 4.53
CA VAL A 67 -20.68 4.16 5.61
C VAL A 67 -19.30 4.05 4.97
N VAL A 68 -18.61 5.16 4.88
CA VAL A 68 -17.27 5.24 4.26
C VAL A 68 -16.20 4.96 5.31
N ASN A 69 -15.45 3.88 5.11
CA ASN A 69 -14.23 3.61 5.87
C ASN A 69 -13.02 3.70 4.94
N THR A 70 -12.36 4.86 4.93
CA THR A 70 -11.20 5.13 4.06
C THR A 70 -9.93 4.40 4.51
N SER A 71 -9.86 3.93 5.76
CA SER A 71 -8.67 3.20 6.26
C SER A 71 -8.36 1.93 5.47
N VAL A 72 -9.37 1.35 4.80
CA VAL A 72 -9.19 0.22 3.88
C VAL A 72 -8.35 0.61 2.66
N LEU A 73 -8.53 1.83 2.14
CA LEU A 73 -7.76 2.35 1.01
C LEU A 73 -6.31 2.60 1.43
N ASP A 74 -6.10 3.23 2.59
CA ASP A 74 -4.78 3.55 3.11
C ASP A 74 -3.96 2.26 3.35
N SER A 75 -4.59 1.25 3.95
CA SER A 75 -3.92 -0.01 4.23
C SER A 75 -3.57 -0.81 2.97
N ALA A 76 -4.40 -0.70 1.92
CA ALA A 76 -4.27 -1.48 0.70
C ALA A 76 -3.26 -0.91 -0.30
N PHE A 77 -3.12 0.43 -0.36
CA PHE A 77 -2.42 1.07 -1.47
C PHE A 77 -1.20 1.89 -1.08
N PHE A 78 -1.08 2.34 0.17
CA PHE A 78 0.11 3.07 0.59
C PHE A 78 1.25 2.16 1.03
N ALA A 79 2.47 2.58 0.70
CA ALA A 79 3.71 1.97 1.18
C ALA A 79 3.83 2.05 2.71
N LEU A 80 4.59 1.14 3.29
CA LEU A 80 4.81 1.13 4.74
C LEU A 80 5.50 2.41 5.22
N SER A 81 6.47 2.91 4.45
CA SER A 81 7.16 4.19 4.69
C SER A 81 6.21 5.37 4.86
N TYR A 82 5.25 5.52 3.94
CA TYR A 82 4.22 6.55 4.02
C TYR A 82 3.32 6.36 5.25
N LYS A 83 2.84 5.14 5.48
CA LYS A 83 1.98 4.82 6.62
C LYS A 83 2.65 5.11 7.95
N ASP A 84 3.94 4.81 8.07
CA ASP A 84 4.71 5.07 9.30
C ASP A 84 4.97 6.56 9.50
N LEU A 85 5.20 7.32 8.42
CA LEU A 85 5.30 8.77 8.47
C LEU A 85 3.98 9.40 8.92
N TYR A 86 2.86 8.98 8.33
CA TYR A 86 1.53 9.48 8.68
C TYR A 86 1.15 9.17 10.12
N LYS A 87 1.46 7.97 10.64
CA LYS A 87 1.28 7.63 12.06
C LYS A 87 2.03 8.55 13.00
N LYS A 88 3.25 8.97 12.64
CA LYS A 88 4.02 9.94 13.46
C LYS A 88 3.34 11.28 13.48
N VAL A 89 2.79 11.74 12.36
CA VAL A 89 2.02 12.99 12.29
C VAL A 89 0.78 12.90 13.18
N LEU A 90 -0.03 11.85 13.04
CA LEU A 90 -1.22 11.65 13.88
C LEU A 90 -0.88 11.66 15.38
N LYS A 91 0.24 11.04 15.75
CA LYS A 91 0.73 11.07 17.13
C LYS A 91 1.13 12.48 17.59
N ALA A 92 1.74 13.27 16.71
CA ALA A 92 2.11 14.67 17.01
C ALA A 92 0.89 15.61 17.05
N GLU A 93 -0.24 15.19 16.49
CA GLU A 93 -1.52 15.91 16.54
C GLU A 93 -2.42 15.45 17.69
N GLU A 94 -2.03 14.39 18.40
CA GLU A 94 -2.80 13.85 19.51
C GLU A 94 -3.00 14.89 20.61
N GLY A 95 -4.26 15.14 20.99
CA GLY A 95 -4.62 16.13 21.99
C GLY A 95 -4.79 17.58 21.47
N LYS A 96 -4.53 17.83 20.18
CA LYS A 96 -4.86 19.11 19.55
C LYS A 96 -6.36 19.22 19.28
N SER A 97 -6.87 20.45 19.29
CA SER A 97 -8.24 20.70 18.81
C SER A 97 -8.31 20.55 17.29
N PHE A 98 -9.51 20.34 16.76
CA PHE A 98 -9.74 20.16 15.31
C PHE A 98 -9.13 21.32 14.49
N ASP A 99 -9.28 22.56 14.98
CA ASP A 99 -8.78 23.77 14.31
C ASP A 99 -7.24 23.86 14.29
N GLU A 100 -6.55 23.09 15.15
CA GLU A 100 -5.09 23.06 15.27
C GLU A 100 -4.45 21.91 14.50
N MET A 101 -5.27 20.95 14.02
CA MET A 101 -4.78 19.81 13.27
C MET A 101 -4.52 20.17 11.81
N CYS A 102 -3.33 19.84 11.31
CA CYS A 102 -2.91 20.19 9.95
C CYS A 102 -3.27 19.15 8.89
N PHE A 103 -3.58 17.91 9.29
CA PHE A 103 -3.67 16.77 8.36
C PHE A 103 -4.96 15.96 8.45
N ILE A 104 -5.98 16.46 9.14
CA ILE A 104 -7.25 15.74 9.40
C ILE A 104 -8.11 15.55 8.13
N GLU A 105 -8.08 16.51 7.20
CA GLU A 105 -8.99 16.55 6.07
C GLU A 105 -8.38 16.02 4.77
N TYR A 106 -7.25 15.32 4.84
CA TYR A 106 -6.62 14.82 3.63
C TYR A 106 -7.35 13.60 3.08
N MET A 107 -8.08 13.83 1.98
CA MET A 107 -8.64 12.77 1.15
C MET A 107 -7.74 12.54 -0.07
N PRO A 108 -6.65 11.75 0.07
CA PRO A 108 -5.63 11.60 -0.99
C PRO A 108 -6.19 11.03 -2.28
N PHE A 109 -7.33 10.34 -2.21
CA PHE A 109 -7.92 9.67 -3.36
C PHE A 109 -9.03 10.45 -4.05
N THR A 110 -9.68 11.40 -3.40
CA THR A 110 -10.83 12.09 -3.99
C THR A 110 -10.59 13.58 -4.24
N GLN A 111 -9.77 14.23 -3.43
CA GLN A 111 -9.49 15.67 -3.51
C GLN A 111 -10.75 16.53 -3.62
N GLY A 112 -11.83 16.10 -2.96
CA GLY A 112 -13.11 16.78 -3.00
C GLY A 112 -14.02 16.43 -4.19
N LEU A 113 -13.55 15.63 -5.16
CA LEU A 113 -14.37 15.16 -6.26
C LEU A 113 -15.50 14.23 -5.79
N ILE A 114 -16.60 14.27 -6.53
CA ILE A 114 -17.78 13.42 -6.27
C ILE A 114 -17.66 12.11 -7.06
N THR A 115 -17.83 11.00 -6.39
CA THR A 115 -17.80 9.68 -7.05
C THR A 115 -19.05 9.45 -7.92
N PRO A 116 -18.94 8.74 -9.03
CA PRO A 116 -17.77 8.01 -9.49
C PRO A 116 -16.69 8.90 -10.12
N ILE A 117 -15.45 8.67 -9.73
CA ILE A 117 -14.28 9.33 -10.29
C ILE A 117 -13.77 8.53 -11.50
N THR A 118 -13.48 9.23 -12.59
CA THR A 118 -12.87 8.65 -13.79
C THR A 118 -11.41 9.09 -13.89
N ILE A 119 -10.53 8.18 -14.30
CA ILE A 119 -9.10 8.45 -14.46
C ILE A 119 -8.75 8.52 -15.94
N THR A 120 -7.98 9.56 -16.31
CA THR A 120 -7.49 9.78 -17.67
C THR A 120 -6.03 10.24 -17.66
N ASP A 121 -5.40 10.25 -18.84
CA ASP A 121 -4.07 10.82 -19.08
C ASP A 121 -2.96 10.25 -18.20
N ILE A 122 -3.00 8.94 -17.92
CA ILE A 122 -1.99 8.27 -17.11
C ILE A 122 -0.66 8.24 -17.83
N LYS A 123 0.37 8.86 -17.25
CA LYS A 123 1.76 8.88 -17.72
C LYS A 123 2.66 8.39 -16.61
N ALA A 124 3.43 7.34 -16.86
CA ALA A 124 4.30 6.72 -15.88
C ALA A 124 5.76 6.75 -16.35
N ASN A 125 6.67 7.16 -15.48
CA ASN A 125 8.10 7.18 -15.68
C ASN A 125 8.79 6.33 -14.62
N MET A 126 9.59 5.35 -15.01
CA MET A 126 10.48 4.65 -14.07
C MET A 126 11.59 5.58 -13.64
N LEU A 127 11.84 5.68 -12.35
CA LEU A 127 12.97 6.42 -11.76
C LEU A 127 14.14 5.47 -11.48
N THR A 128 13.82 4.25 -11.02
CA THR A 128 14.77 3.14 -10.79
C THR A 128 14.09 1.82 -11.15
N ASP A 129 14.75 0.69 -10.89
CA ASP A 129 14.19 -0.63 -11.14
C ASP A 129 12.93 -0.93 -10.32
N ASN A 130 12.73 -0.23 -9.20
CA ASN A 130 11.63 -0.45 -8.26
C ASN A 130 10.91 0.82 -7.79
N THR A 131 11.20 1.97 -8.40
CA THR A 131 10.49 3.22 -8.12
C THR A 131 10.03 3.89 -9.41
N ALA A 132 8.91 4.57 -9.35
CA ALA A 132 8.35 5.29 -10.47
C ALA A 132 7.59 6.53 -10.00
N GLU A 133 7.37 7.45 -10.92
CA GLU A 133 6.39 8.50 -10.78
C GLU A 133 5.25 8.29 -11.77
N VAL A 134 4.05 8.68 -11.38
CA VAL A 134 2.89 8.66 -12.27
C VAL A 134 2.12 9.97 -12.17
N PHE A 135 1.79 10.50 -13.32
CA PHE A 135 0.93 11.67 -13.49
C PHE A 135 -0.40 11.21 -14.10
N TYR A 136 -1.50 11.73 -13.64
CA TYR A 136 -2.81 11.41 -14.18
C TYR A 136 -3.84 12.48 -13.82
N GLU A 137 -5.00 12.45 -14.48
CA GLU A 137 -6.12 13.31 -14.17
C GLU A 137 -7.28 12.52 -13.56
N MET A 138 -7.81 13.04 -12.46
CA MET A 138 -9.07 12.60 -11.88
C MET A 138 -10.17 13.51 -12.38
N LYS A 139 -11.30 12.93 -12.76
CA LYS A 139 -12.48 13.69 -13.23
C LYS A 139 -13.74 13.18 -12.58
N ASP A 140 -14.60 14.09 -12.18
CA ASP A 140 -16.02 13.82 -11.97
C ASP A 140 -16.86 14.50 -13.06
N LYS A 141 -18.10 14.86 -12.77
CA LYS A 141 -18.98 15.51 -13.76
C LYS A 141 -18.59 16.95 -14.06
N GLU A 142 -17.98 17.65 -13.12
CA GLU A 142 -17.79 19.09 -13.13
C GLU A 142 -16.32 19.49 -13.07
N ASP A 143 -15.50 18.73 -12.35
CA ASP A 143 -14.15 19.10 -12.00
C ASP A 143 -13.09 18.12 -12.51
N VAL A 144 -11.89 18.66 -12.71
CA VAL A 144 -10.68 17.91 -13.09
C VAL A 144 -9.57 18.28 -12.13
N VAL A 145 -8.97 17.25 -11.53
CA VAL A 145 -7.79 17.41 -10.64
C VAL A 145 -6.62 16.64 -11.23
N LYS A 146 -5.48 17.28 -11.34
CA LYS A 146 -4.23 16.64 -11.75
C LYS A 146 -3.53 16.09 -10.52
N MET A 147 -3.03 14.87 -10.65
CA MET A 147 -2.36 14.16 -9.58
C MET A 147 -0.96 13.72 -9.98
N TRP A 148 -0.09 13.67 -9.02
CA TRP A 148 1.21 13.02 -9.10
C TRP A 148 1.36 12.06 -7.92
N TRP A 149 1.81 10.82 -8.20
CA TRP A 149 2.25 9.87 -7.19
C TRP A 149 3.70 9.47 -7.41
N HIS A 150 4.44 9.34 -6.33
CA HIS A 150 5.66 8.55 -6.25
C HIS A 150 5.28 7.14 -5.82
N LEU A 151 5.73 6.16 -6.59
CA LEU A 151 5.43 4.75 -6.40
C LEU A 151 6.69 3.98 -6.04
N VAL A 152 6.56 3.01 -5.14
CA VAL A 152 7.57 1.99 -4.86
C VAL A 152 6.99 0.62 -5.17
N TYR A 153 7.83 -0.25 -5.74
CA TYR A 153 7.47 -1.64 -6.00
C TYR A 153 7.99 -2.50 -4.87
N ASP A 154 7.08 -3.04 -4.07
CA ASP A 154 7.39 -3.85 -2.90
C ASP A 154 6.53 -5.10 -2.88
N ASN A 155 7.13 -6.25 -2.52
CA ASN A 155 6.44 -7.54 -2.41
C ASN A 155 5.62 -7.96 -3.65
N GLY A 156 6.06 -7.54 -4.85
CA GLY A 156 5.41 -7.91 -6.11
C GLY A 156 4.28 -6.98 -6.53
N GLU A 157 4.07 -5.86 -5.86
CA GLU A 157 3.03 -4.87 -6.15
C GLU A 157 3.54 -3.44 -6.06
N TRP A 158 2.91 -2.53 -6.82
CA TRP A 158 3.12 -1.10 -6.66
C TRP A 158 2.39 -0.58 -5.42
N CYS A 159 3.03 0.33 -4.69
CA CYS A 159 2.47 1.04 -3.54
C CYS A 159 2.74 2.53 -3.68
N ILE A 160 1.83 3.36 -3.18
CA ILE A 160 1.97 4.82 -3.15
C ILE A 160 2.86 5.18 -1.97
N ASP A 161 4.02 5.78 -2.25
CA ASP A 161 4.98 6.23 -1.24
C ASP A 161 4.86 7.73 -0.94
N ASP A 162 4.42 8.51 -1.93
CA ASP A 162 4.17 9.93 -1.77
C ASP A 162 3.19 10.45 -2.85
N TRP A 163 2.63 11.65 -2.66
CA TRP A 163 1.68 12.22 -3.60
C TRP A 163 1.58 13.74 -3.56
N LYS A 164 1.06 14.33 -4.65
CA LYS A 164 0.68 15.73 -4.79
C LYS A 164 -0.68 15.83 -5.47
N ASN A 165 -1.48 16.79 -5.05
CA ASN A 165 -2.73 17.19 -5.71
C ASN A 165 -2.55 18.34 -6.72
N ASP A 166 -1.35 18.78 -6.90
CA ASP A 166 -0.85 19.67 -7.94
C ASP A 166 0.56 19.19 -8.28
N PRO A 167 0.79 18.61 -9.47
CA PRO A 167 2.11 18.14 -9.88
C PRO A 167 3.19 19.23 -9.84
N ASP A 168 2.80 20.49 -10.04
CA ASP A 168 3.70 21.64 -10.05
C ASP A 168 3.99 22.19 -8.64
N ALA A 169 3.31 21.68 -7.60
CA ALA A 169 3.61 22.06 -6.23
C ALA A 169 5.07 21.74 -5.85
N GLU A 170 5.72 22.65 -5.13
CA GLU A 170 7.11 22.48 -4.70
C GLU A 170 7.22 21.26 -3.76
N ASN A 171 6.36 21.16 -2.76
CA ASN A 171 6.40 20.12 -1.73
C ASN A 171 5.33 19.05 -1.95
N SER A 172 5.73 17.79 -1.81
CA SER A 172 4.82 16.65 -1.74
C SER A 172 4.14 16.59 -0.36
N MET A 173 3.17 15.67 -0.22
CA MET A 173 2.55 15.40 1.07
C MET A 173 3.56 14.86 2.09
N GLY A 174 4.46 13.98 1.67
CA GLY A 174 5.52 13.45 2.51
C GLY A 174 6.49 14.54 2.99
N ASP A 175 6.83 15.51 2.12
CA ASP A 175 7.68 16.64 2.50
C ASP A 175 7.00 17.53 3.54
N ARG A 176 5.73 17.86 3.34
CA ARG A 176 4.92 18.62 4.29
C ARG A 176 4.82 17.94 5.66
N MET A 177 4.62 16.63 5.66
CA MET A 177 4.57 15.84 6.90
C MET A 177 5.92 15.85 7.63
N ARG A 178 7.04 15.70 6.91
CA ARG A 178 8.39 15.77 7.49
C ARG A 178 8.68 17.14 8.09
N GLU A 179 8.39 18.20 7.34
CA GLU A 179 8.55 19.58 7.80
C GLU A 179 7.72 19.87 9.06
N TYR A 180 6.46 19.38 9.08
CA TYR A 180 5.60 19.50 10.25
C TYR A 180 6.19 18.80 11.48
N LEU A 181 6.68 17.58 11.33
CA LEU A 181 7.30 16.83 12.42
C LEU A 181 8.59 17.48 12.90
N GLU A 182 9.36 18.13 12.01
CA GLU A 182 10.56 18.85 12.39
C GLU A 182 10.26 20.09 13.22
N LYS A 183 9.22 20.84 12.85
CA LYS A 183 8.77 22.03 13.59
C LYS A 183 8.14 21.70 14.95
N ASN A 184 7.64 20.49 15.13
CA ASN A 184 6.97 20.04 16.37
C ASN A 184 7.80 18.97 17.12
N LYS A 185 9.12 18.92 16.92
CA LYS A 185 10.04 18.16 17.78
C LYS A 185 10.15 18.91 19.12
N GLU A 186 9.53 18.33 20.16
CA GLU A 186 9.83 18.67 21.55
C GLU A 186 11.08 17.93 22.07
#